data_e34073860843f474cbe89950ab1d34e9
#
_entry.id   e34073860843f474cbe89950ab1d34e9
#
_cell.length_a   1.000
_cell.length_b   1.000
_cell.length_c   1.000
_cell.angle_alpha   90.00
_cell.angle_beta   90.00
_cell.angle_gamma   90.00
#
_symmetry.space_group_name_H-M   'P 1'
#
loop_
_entity.id
_entity.type
_entity.pdbx_description
1 polymer ?
#
loop_
_entity_poly.entity_id
_entity_poly.type
_entity_poly.pdbx_seq_one_letter_code
_entity_poly.pdbx_strand_id
1 'polypeptide(L)'
;CDEDGERKLDVRIEDGVVTEIALDLSGGEVIDAQGAYLLPSLVDTNIRLQDSTLNAKNIKIISDEAMLGGVGHIVLNADSNPAIDNEIVLEFAQNGLDNLSGAKVDLMLNSLKEDATLSNIAILLKKGVVAPYMSTIAKNNIAIKIAEYVQMYKVTLFCKAEDNSLIKSGVMLDGNVSSKLGLAGIPNLSEVLHVSRMIEIARHFKIKILFKAIASPRSVSLINQAKKDGIDVSCEVSIHHLLKSDKECNEFNTTAKLDPPLASNEDMLELQNALKNSQIDCLTTLHQPSSPVNKEVAFYDAAYGCEALSDALPLYYTKLIRSGIISMGELMKLTVSNPAKSIGLKKGKIEVGVKADFILFNPKTTKFVQNTQSLYNGEELNGEVIQIKT
;
A
#
# COMPACT_ATOMS: atom_id res chain seq x y z
N CYS A 1 -21.49 -3.67 -2.94
CA CYS A 1 -20.97 -2.38 -2.46
C CYS A 1 -19.70 -2.03 -3.22
N ASP A 2 -19.53 -0.78 -3.58
CA ASP A 2 -18.38 -0.25 -4.32
C ASP A 2 -18.10 1.20 -3.87
N GLU A 3 -17.29 1.95 -4.63
CA GLU A 3 -16.95 3.35 -4.31
C GLU A 3 -18.17 4.31 -4.28
N ASP A 4 -19.28 3.94 -4.93
CA ASP A 4 -20.50 4.73 -4.92
C ASP A 4 -21.43 4.39 -3.72
N GLY A 5 -21.06 3.38 -2.90
CA GLY A 5 -21.74 2.99 -1.67
C GLY A 5 -22.42 1.62 -1.72
N GLU A 6 -23.31 1.40 -0.77
CA GLU A 6 -23.99 0.12 -0.59
C GLU A 6 -25.29 0.07 -1.38
N ARG A 7 -25.51 -1.03 -2.10
CA ARG A 7 -26.75 -1.31 -2.86
C ARG A 7 -27.12 -2.78 -2.65
N LYS A 8 -28.40 -3.08 -2.50
CA LYS A 8 -28.91 -4.46 -2.43
C LYS A 8 -29.47 -4.84 -3.81
N LEU A 9 -28.65 -5.55 -4.58
CA LEU A 9 -28.92 -5.93 -5.96
C LEU A 9 -28.29 -7.28 -6.25
N ASP A 10 -28.85 -8.01 -7.21
CA ASP A 10 -28.22 -9.20 -7.79
C ASP A 10 -27.28 -8.79 -8.93
N VAL A 11 -26.21 -9.56 -9.10
CA VAL A 11 -25.20 -9.33 -10.13
C VAL A 11 -25.00 -10.61 -10.92
N ARG A 12 -25.23 -10.55 -12.23
CA ARG A 12 -24.93 -11.66 -13.14
C ARG A 12 -23.56 -11.51 -13.73
N ILE A 13 -22.80 -12.59 -13.72
CA ILE A 13 -21.46 -12.67 -14.28
C ILE A 13 -21.45 -13.80 -15.31
N GLU A 14 -21.04 -13.50 -16.53
CA GLU A 14 -20.86 -14.45 -17.62
C GLU A 14 -19.47 -14.24 -18.23
N ASP A 15 -18.73 -15.33 -18.42
CA ASP A 15 -17.35 -15.29 -18.95
C ASP A 15 -16.43 -14.31 -18.21
N GLY A 16 -16.60 -14.19 -16.89
CA GLY A 16 -15.81 -13.30 -16.05
C GLY A 16 -16.10 -11.81 -16.21
N VAL A 17 -17.26 -11.44 -16.80
CA VAL A 17 -17.70 -10.05 -16.99
C VAL A 17 -19.10 -9.87 -16.39
N VAL A 18 -19.36 -8.72 -15.77
CA VAL A 18 -20.70 -8.36 -15.30
C VAL A 18 -21.60 -8.06 -16.49
N THR A 19 -22.65 -8.85 -16.67
CA THR A 19 -23.60 -8.71 -17.79
C THR A 19 -24.91 -8.04 -17.37
N GLU A 20 -25.32 -8.18 -16.11
CA GLU A 20 -26.57 -7.60 -15.64
C GLU A 20 -26.51 -7.27 -14.14
N ILE A 21 -27.20 -6.20 -13.74
CA ILE A 21 -27.37 -5.80 -12.33
C ILE A 21 -28.82 -5.37 -12.17
N ALA A 22 -29.58 -6.10 -11.36
CA ALA A 22 -30.98 -5.78 -11.10
C ALA A 22 -31.46 -6.35 -9.75
N LEU A 23 -32.69 -6.10 -9.40
CA LEU A 23 -33.42 -6.80 -8.32
C LEU A 23 -33.97 -8.11 -8.88
N ASP A 24 -33.86 -9.20 -8.11
CA ASP A 24 -34.49 -10.51 -8.40
C ASP A 24 -34.11 -11.09 -9.78
N LEU A 25 -32.82 -11.18 -10.09
CA LEU A 25 -32.31 -11.88 -11.27
C LEU A 25 -32.62 -13.40 -11.15
N SER A 26 -33.08 -14.03 -12.23
CA SER A 26 -33.37 -15.46 -12.29
C SER A 26 -32.54 -16.20 -13.31
N GLY A 27 -32.24 -17.48 -13.04
CA GLY A 27 -31.50 -18.38 -13.94
C GLY A 27 -30.01 -18.40 -13.68
N GLY A 28 -29.33 -19.46 -14.17
CA GLY A 28 -27.91 -19.70 -13.95
C GLY A 28 -27.58 -20.37 -12.61
N GLU A 29 -26.30 -20.54 -12.34
CA GLU A 29 -25.79 -20.96 -11.03
C GLU A 29 -25.87 -19.78 -10.05
N VAL A 30 -26.48 -19.98 -8.89
CA VAL A 30 -26.71 -18.91 -7.91
C VAL A 30 -25.77 -19.09 -6.73
N ILE A 31 -25.01 -18.04 -6.42
CA ILE A 31 -24.26 -17.92 -5.16
C ILE A 31 -25.05 -16.99 -4.24
N ASP A 32 -25.69 -17.56 -3.20
CA ASP A 32 -26.36 -16.76 -2.17
C ASP A 32 -25.31 -16.12 -1.25
N ALA A 33 -25.21 -14.81 -1.29
CA ALA A 33 -24.28 -14.06 -0.46
C ALA A 33 -24.68 -14.06 1.05
N GLN A 34 -25.88 -14.48 1.44
CA GLN A 34 -26.37 -14.56 2.83
C GLN A 34 -26.16 -13.26 3.64
N GLY A 35 -26.20 -12.13 2.96
CA GLY A 35 -25.98 -10.81 3.56
C GLY A 35 -24.49 -10.42 3.70
N ALA A 36 -23.59 -11.15 3.05
CA ALA A 36 -22.22 -10.69 2.84
C ALA A 36 -22.18 -9.55 1.80
N TYR A 37 -21.11 -8.76 1.87
CA TYR A 37 -20.83 -7.74 0.85
C TYR A 37 -20.15 -8.36 -0.37
N LEU A 38 -20.68 -8.11 -1.56
CA LEU A 38 -19.93 -8.25 -2.80
C LEU A 38 -19.11 -6.97 -2.99
N LEU A 39 -17.80 -7.10 -3.05
CA LEU A 39 -16.85 -5.98 -3.15
C LEU A 39 -15.89 -6.21 -4.32
N PRO A 40 -15.46 -5.14 -5.03
CA PRO A 40 -14.25 -5.23 -5.83
C PRO A 40 -13.07 -5.64 -4.95
N SER A 41 -12.22 -6.57 -5.41
CA SER A 41 -11.06 -6.96 -4.63
C SER A 41 -10.09 -5.78 -4.44
N LEU A 42 -9.46 -5.71 -3.27
CA LEU A 42 -8.59 -4.58 -2.90
C LEU A 42 -7.33 -4.53 -3.79
N VAL A 43 -6.74 -3.34 -3.85
CA VAL A 43 -5.45 -3.06 -4.51
C VAL A 43 -4.50 -2.51 -3.47
N ASP A 44 -3.36 -3.15 -3.27
CA ASP A 44 -2.31 -2.63 -2.39
C ASP A 44 -1.04 -2.33 -3.19
N THR A 45 -0.61 -1.08 -3.17
CA THR A 45 0.52 -0.60 -3.96
C THR A 45 1.83 -0.53 -3.18
N ASN A 46 1.88 -1.09 -1.95
CA ASN A 46 3.06 -0.98 -1.09
C ASN A 46 3.40 -2.31 -0.40
N ILE A 47 3.77 -3.28 -1.21
CA ILE A 47 4.06 -4.64 -0.77
C ILE A 47 5.54 -4.95 -0.97
N ARG A 48 6.16 -5.55 0.05
CA ARG A 48 7.51 -6.09 -0.02
C ARG A 48 7.51 -7.61 0.17
N LEU A 49 8.50 -8.24 -0.44
CA LEU A 49 8.74 -9.68 -0.30
C LEU A 49 9.46 -9.99 1.02
N GLN A 50 9.37 -11.23 1.48
CA GLN A 50 10.07 -11.67 2.68
C GLN A 50 11.57 -11.39 2.58
N ASP A 51 12.11 -10.72 3.62
CA ASP A 51 13.50 -10.27 3.69
C ASP A 51 13.92 -9.48 2.42
N SER A 52 12.97 -8.80 1.77
CA SER A 52 13.13 -8.12 0.48
C SER A 52 13.70 -9.00 -0.65
N THR A 53 13.70 -10.33 -0.51
CA THR A 53 14.34 -11.25 -1.47
C THR A 53 13.43 -11.53 -2.66
N LEU A 54 13.88 -11.09 -3.85
CA LEU A 54 13.18 -11.30 -5.12
C LEU A 54 13.42 -12.72 -5.65
N ASN A 55 12.38 -13.55 -5.61
CA ASN A 55 12.35 -14.86 -6.24
C ASN A 55 10.91 -15.34 -6.44
N ALA A 56 10.70 -16.33 -7.33
CA ALA A 56 9.38 -16.84 -7.68
C ALA A 56 8.61 -17.43 -6.47
N LYS A 57 9.31 -18.05 -5.51
CA LYS A 57 8.68 -18.60 -4.31
C LYS A 57 8.07 -17.49 -3.44
N ASN A 58 8.81 -16.42 -3.17
CA ASN A 58 8.33 -15.31 -2.36
C ASN A 58 7.20 -14.55 -3.07
N ILE A 59 7.28 -14.39 -4.39
CA ILE A 59 6.20 -13.80 -5.20
C ILE A 59 4.92 -14.64 -5.09
N LYS A 60 5.04 -15.97 -5.18
CA LYS A 60 3.87 -16.86 -5.03
C LYS A 60 3.27 -16.76 -3.63
N ILE A 61 4.07 -16.81 -2.59
CA ILE A 61 3.60 -16.73 -1.19
C ILE A 61 2.81 -15.43 -0.99
N ILE A 62 3.37 -14.29 -1.38
CA ILE A 62 2.71 -12.99 -1.17
C ILE A 62 1.43 -12.84 -2.00
N SER A 63 1.40 -13.43 -3.21
CA SER A 63 0.20 -13.47 -4.05
C SER A 63 -0.94 -14.28 -3.39
N ASP A 64 -0.60 -15.43 -2.81
CA ASP A 64 -1.58 -16.28 -2.13
C ASP A 64 -2.07 -15.62 -0.82
N GLU A 65 -1.18 -15.02 -0.03
CA GLU A 65 -1.52 -14.27 1.20
C GLU A 65 -2.42 -13.07 0.94
N ALA A 66 -2.20 -12.34 -0.15
CA ALA A 66 -3.01 -11.19 -0.52
C ALA A 66 -4.49 -11.58 -0.70
N MET A 67 -4.75 -12.68 -1.37
CA MET A 67 -6.12 -13.17 -1.57
C MET A 67 -6.83 -13.53 -0.26
N LEU A 68 -6.12 -14.04 0.74
CA LEU A 68 -6.70 -14.31 2.06
C LEU A 68 -7.20 -13.03 2.74
N GLY A 69 -6.50 -11.93 2.54
CA GLY A 69 -6.88 -10.60 3.04
C GLY A 69 -7.88 -9.84 2.17
N GLY A 70 -8.33 -10.43 1.05
CA GLY A 70 -9.23 -9.75 0.11
C GLY A 70 -8.53 -8.81 -0.87
N VAL A 71 -7.21 -8.86 -0.94
CA VAL A 71 -6.41 -8.06 -1.87
C VAL A 71 -6.19 -8.87 -3.14
N GLY A 72 -6.92 -8.55 -4.19
CA GLY A 72 -6.83 -9.26 -5.48
C GLY A 72 -5.76 -8.71 -6.42
N HIS A 73 -5.15 -7.58 -6.08
CA HIS A 73 -4.11 -6.95 -6.89
C HIS A 73 -3.06 -6.30 -5.99
N ILE A 74 -1.82 -6.69 -6.15
CA ILE A 74 -0.69 -6.12 -5.41
C ILE A 74 0.35 -5.54 -6.37
N VAL A 75 1.05 -4.51 -5.90
CA VAL A 75 2.19 -3.94 -6.62
C VAL A 75 3.44 -4.08 -5.74
N LEU A 76 4.42 -4.80 -6.25
CA LEU A 76 5.68 -5.00 -5.54
C LEU A 76 6.56 -3.75 -5.65
N ASN A 77 7.08 -3.32 -4.51
CA ASN A 77 8.11 -2.30 -4.48
C ASN A 77 9.38 -2.79 -5.17
N ALA A 78 10.05 -1.89 -5.87
CA ALA A 78 11.23 -2.22 -6.66
C ALA A 78 12.55 -2.17 -5.88
N ASP A 79 12.49 -1.91 -4.57
CA ASP A 79 13.63 -1.91 -3.64
C ASP A 79 13.93 -3.31 -3.05
N SER A 80 13.56 -4.37 -3.78
CA SER A 80 13.89 -5.76 -3.48
C SER A 80 15.38 -6.05 -3.69
N ASN A 81 15.81 -7.24 -3.30
CA ASN A 81 17.17 -7.74 -3.54
C ASN A 81 17.12 -9.01 -4.44
N PRO A 82 17.61 -8.91 -5.69
CA PRO A 82 18.10 -7.70 -6.39
C PRO A 82 17.00 -6.68 -6.67
N ALA A 83 17.36 -5.40 -6.76
CA ALA A 83 16.44 -4.32 -7.10
C ALA A 83 16.05 -4.35 -8.58
N ILE A 84 14.80 -4.04 -8.91
CA ILE A 84 14.32 -4.02 -10.31
C ILE A 84 14.74 -2.68 -10.96
N ASP A 85 16.00 -2.56 -11.32
CA ASP A 85 16.61 -1.36 -11.92
C ASP A 85 17.19 -1.58 -13.33
N ASN A 86 17.12 -2.80 -13.83
CA ASN A 86 17.60 -3.21 -15.14
C ASN A 86 16.74 -4.35 -15.75
N GLU A 87 16.95 -4.62 -17.02
CA GLU A 87 16.15 -5.55 -17.80
C GLU A 87 16.30 -7.02 -17.37
N ILE A 88 17.49 -7.41 -16.90
CA ILE A 88 17.76 -8.79 -16.47
C ILE A 88 16.98 -9.11 -15.21
N VAL A 89 17.00 -8.21 -14.22
CA VAL A 89 16.25 -8.38 -12.98
C VAL A 89 14.75 -8.29 -13.24
N LEU A 90 14.30 -7.40 -14.15
CA LEU A 90 12.89 -7.35 -14.52
C LEU A 90 12.42 -8.67 -15.15
N GLU A 91 13.16 -9.23 -16.10
CA GLU A 91 12.82 -10.50 -16.73
C GLU A 91 12.80 -11.65 -15.71
N PHE A 92 13.78 -11.66 -14.79
CA PHE A 92 13.79 -12.62 -13.68
C PHE A 92 12.53 -12.49 -12.80
N ALA A 93 12.11 -11.27 -12.47
CA ALA A 93 10.89 -11.03 -11.70
C ALA A 93 9.62 -11.44 -12.49
N GLN A 94 9.54 -11.10 -13.78
CA GLN A 94 8.41 -11.45 -14.65
C GLN A 94 8.22 -12.95 -14.79
N ASN A 95 9.29 -13.72 -14.90
CA ASN A 95 9.24 -15.19 -14.90
C ASN A 95 8.65 -15.76 -13.59
N GLY A 96 8.78 -15.04 -12.48
CA GLY A 96 8.16 -15.39 -11.21
C GLY A 96 6.66 -15.13 -11.14
N LEU A 97 6.10 -14.39 -12.10
CA LEU A 97 4.65 -14.10 -12.18
C LEU A 97 3.87 -15.19 -12.91
N ASP A 98 4.55 -16.10 -13.61
CA ASP A 98 3.90 -17.15 -14.38
C ASP A 98 3.15 -18.14 -13.46
N ASN A 99 1.91 -18.45 -13.84
CA ASN A 99 1.06 -19.42 -13.15
C ASN A 99 0.71 -19.09 -11.69
N LEU A 100 0.64 -17.80 -11.33
CA LEU A 100 0.09 -17.39 -10.04
C LEU A 100 -1.41 -17.70 -9.99
N SER A 101 -1.84 -18.34 -8.89
CA SER A 101 -3.26 -18.65 -8.61
C SER A 101 -3.89 -17.66 -7.63
N GLY A 102 -3.08 -16.85 -6.97
CA GLY A 102 -3.49 -15.84 -6.00
C GLY A 102 -3.80 -14.47 -6.62
N ALA A 103 -3.48 -13.42 -5.89
CA ALA A 103 -3.62 -12.05 -6.36
C ALA A 103 -2.75 -11.76 -7.58
N LYS A 104 -3.21 -10.88 -8.45
CA LYS A 104 -2.39 -10.33 -9.53
C LYS A 104 -1.24 -9.53 -8.96
N VAL A 105 -0.08 -9.66 -9.58
CA VAL A 105 1.14 -8.98 -9.15
C VAL A 105 1.65 -8.10 -10.29
N ASP A 106 1.73 -6.81 -10.02
CA ASP A 106 2.42 -5.87 -10.89
C ASP A 106 3.77 -5.47 -10.27
N LEU A 107 4.69 -5.03 -11.10
CA LEU A 107 6.04 -4.66 -10.72
C LEU A 107 6.27 -3.16 -10.94
N MET A 108 6.95 -2.51 -9.98
CA MET A 108 7.55 -1.20 -10.18
C MET A 108 9.01 -1.35 -10.60
N LEU A 109 9.56 -0.33 -11.25
CA LEU A 109 11.01 -0.20 -11.42
C LEU A 109 11.60 0.69 -10.32
N ASN A 110 12.80 0.39 -9.85
CA ASN A 110 13.58 1.34 -9.07
C ASN A 110 14.21 2.39 -10.01
N SER A 111 13.89 3.66 -9.78
CA SER A 111 14.40 4.75 -10.61
C SER A 111 15.90 5.00 -10.44
N LEU A 112 16.49 4.46 -9.37
CA LEU A 112 17.90 4.59 -9.04
C LEU A 112 18.55 3.21 -8.97
N LYS A 113 19.80 3.14 -9.41
CA LYS A 113 20.70 2.03 -9.16
C LYS A 113 21.33 2.16 -7.77
N GLU A 114 22.02 1.11 -7.33
CA GLU A 114 22.70 1.08 -6.04
C GLU A 114 23.74 2.23 -5.86
N ASP A 115 24.40 2.61 -6.94
CA ASP A 115 25.34 3.75 -6.98
C ASP A 115 24.66 5.12 -7.04
N ALA A 116 23.33 5.17 -6.85
CA ALA A 116 22.48 6.35 -6.96
C ALA A 116 22.49 7.02 -8.36
N THR A 117 22.92 6.30 -9.38
CA THR A 117 22.74 6.73 -10.77
C THR A 117 21.35 6.35 -11.31
N LEU A 118 20.96 6.92 -12.44
CA LEU A 118 19.67 6.66 -13.06
C LEU A 118 19.59 5.23 -13.60
N SER A 119 18.49 4.52 -13.33
CA SER A 119 18.19 3.23 -13.95
C SER A 119 17.71 3.36 -15.40
N ASN A 120 17.46 2.23 -16.07
CA ASN A 120 16.98 2.19 -17.45
C ASN A 120 15.46 2.45 -17.56
N ILE A 121 14.96 3.54 -16.94
CA ILE A 121 13.52 3.84 -16.78
C ILE A 121 12.73 3.63 -18.08
N ALA A 122 13.18 4.21 -19.19
CA ALA A 122 12.45 4.15 -20.46
C ALA A 122 12.27 2.72 -21.00
N ILE A 123 13.30 1.88 -20.86
CA ILE A 123 13.26 0.49 -21.33
C ILE A 123 12.35 -0.34 -20.42
N LEU A 124 12.49 -0.18 -19.11
CA LEU A 124 11.70 -0.93 -18.13
C LEU A 124 10.20 -0.60 -18.23
N LEU A 125 9.83 0.67 -18.43
CA LEU A 125 8.44 1.07 -18.68
C LEU A 125 7.87 0.43 -19.95
N LYS A 126 8.67 0.36 -21.05
CA LYS A 126 8.26 -0.34 -22.28
C LYS A 126 8.10 -1.85 -22.12
N LYS A 127 8.77 -2.44 -21.15
CA LYS A 127 8.68 -3.88 -20.82
C LYS A 127 7.56 -4.21 -19.83
N GLY A 128 6.69 -3.26 -19.49
CA GLY A 128 5.43 -3.51 -18.79
C GLY A 128 5.46 -3.32 -17.28
N VAL A 129 6.47 -2.64 -16.70
CA VAL A 129 6.35 -2.19 -15.31
C VAL A 129 5.31 -1.07 -15.22
N VAL A 130 4.56 -1.04 -14.13
CA VAL A 130 3.41 -0.12 -14.00
C VAL A 130 3.81 1.29 -13.63
N ALA A 131 4.92 1.45 -12.92
CA ALA A 131 5.35 2.76 -12.43
C ALA A 131 6.83 2.81 -12.07
N PRO A 132 7.48 3.99 -12.17
CA PRO A 132 8.77 4.24 -11.55
C PRO A 132 8.59 4.48 -10.05
N TYR A 133 9.49 3.91 -9.25
CA TYR A 133 9.58 4.08 -7.82
C TYR A 133 10.91 4.76 -7.45
N MET A 134 10.84 5.84 -6.71
CA MET A 134 12.00 6.50 -6.14
C MET A 134 12.12 6.06 -4.68
N SER A 135 13.00 5.09 -4.44
CA SER A 135 13.17 4.39 -3.16
C SER A 135 13.94 5.19 -2.12
N THR A 136 14.64 6.23 -2.55
CA THR A 136 15.44 7.12 -1.69
C THR A 136 15.60 8.48 -2.34
N ILE A 137 16.18 9.44 -1.58
CA ILE A 137 16.44 10.76 -2.11
C ILE A 137 17.48 10.71 -3.24
N ALA A 138 17.09 11.20 -4.40
CA ALA A 138 18.00 11.43 -5.51
C ALA A 138 18.59 12.85 -5.44
N LYS A 139 19.82 13.04 -5.95
CA LYS A 139 20.34 14.38 -6.21
C LYS A 139 19.38 15.15 -7.13
N ASN A 140 19.28 16.47 -6.98
CA ASN A 140 18.29 17.27 -7.73
C ASN A 140 18.37 17.06 -9.25
N ASN A 141 19.55 17.00 -9.83
CA ASN A 141 19.74 16.75 -11.27
C ASN A 141 19.24 15.37 -11.71
N ILE A 142 19.29 14.36 -10.85
CA ILE A 142 18.76 13.02 -11.12
C ILE A 142 17.23 13.01 -10.94
N ALA A 143 16.72 13.64 -9.86
CA ALA A 143 15.28 13.75 -9.64
C ALA A 143 14.57 14.47 -10.80
N ILE A 144 15.21 15.51 -11.38
CA ILE A 144 14.72 16.19 -12.58
C ILE A 144 14.65 15.23 -13.78
N LYS A 145 15.70 14.42 -14.01
CA LYS A 145 15.67 13.44 -15.11
C LYS A 145 14.59 12.37 -14.91
N ILE A 146 14.37 11.91 -13.68
CA ILE A 146 13.25 11.00 -13.37
C ILE A 146 11.93 11.69 -13.73
N ALA A 147 11.74 12.95 -13.33
CA ALA A 147 10.55 13.72 -13.64
C ALA A 147 10.32 13.89 -15.15
N GLU A 148 11.37 14.11 -15.94
CA GLU A 148 11.29 14.17 -17.41
C GLU A 148 10.79 12.85 -18.02
N TYR A 149 11.27 11.68 -17.54
CA TYR A 149 10.76 10.38 -17.97
C TYR A 149 9.30 10.17 -17.55
N VAL A 150 8.94 10.50 -16.30
CA VAL A 150 7.57 10.41 -15.79
C VAL A 150 6.62 11.24 -16.64
N GLN A 151 7.02 12.47 -17.01
CA GLN A 151 6.26 13.36 -17.88
C GLN A 151 6.10 12.75 -19.30
N MET A 152 7.19 12.24 -19.87
CA MET A 152 7.21 11.66 -21.23
C MET A 152 6.27 10.46 -21.34
N TYR A 153 6.29 9.56 -20.36
CA TYR A 153 5.50 8.33 -20.35
C TYR A 153 4.10 8.51 -19.73
N LYS A 154 3.81 9.68 -19.15
CA LYS A 154 2.53 10.01 -18.49
C LYS A 154 2.12 8.99 -17.40
N VAL A 155 3.08 8.48 -16.68
CA VAL A 155 2.90 7.55 -15.55
C VAL A 155 2.92 8.29 -14.21
N THR A 156 2.53 7.63 -13.12
CA THR A 156 2.68 8.18 -11.77
C THR A 156 4.06 7.83 -11.22
N LEU A 157 4.76 8.79 -10.64
CA LEU A 157 5.97 8.53 -9.84
C LEU A 157 5.55 8.12 -8.43
N PHE A 158 5.94 6.94 -8.02
CA PHE A 158 5.83 6.53 -6.62
C PHE A 158 7.08 6.98 -5.87
N CYS A 159 6.90 7.70 -4.77
CA CYS A 159 8.01 8.35 -4.08
C CYS A 159 8.02 7.98 -2.61
N LYS A 160 9.09 7.32 -2.13
CA LYS A 160 9.34 7.19 -0.70
C LYS A 160 9.70 8.58 -0.16
N ALA A 161 8.98 9.01 0.85
CA ALA A 161 9.10 10.37 1.40
C ALA A 161 10.15 10.43 2.51
N GLU A 162 11.42 10.35 2.15
CA GLU A 162 12.51 10.24 3.12
C GLU A 162 13.78 10.95 2.63
N ASP A 163 14.37 11.79 3.47
CA ASP A 163 15.70 12.36 3.26
C ASP A 163 16.75 11.61 4.11
N ASN A 164 17.47 10.68 3.48
CA ASN A 164 18.47 9.85 4.13
C ASN A 164 19.59 10.64 4.79
N SER A 165 19.84 11.89 4.38
CA SER A 165 20.88 12.73 4.99
C SER A 165 20.56 13.10 6.44
N LEU A 166 19.27 13.04 6.81
CA LEU A 166 18.77 13.34 8.16
C LEU A 166 18.55 12.09 9.02
N ILE A 167 18.51 10.91 8.44
CA ILE A 167 18.19 9.67 9.16
C ILE A 167 19.38 9.16 9.97
N LYS A 168 20.60 9.25 9.42
CA LYS A 168 21.82 8.75 10.04
C LYS A 168 21.68 7.27 10.48
N SER A 169 21.78 7.03 11.80
CA SER A 169 21.61 5.73 12.43
C SER A 169 20.25 5.57 13.13
N GLY A 170 19.26 6.43 12.79
CA GLY A 170 17.95 6.36 13.39
C GLY A 170 17.22 5.06 13.07
N VAL A 171 16.51 4.51 14.05
CA VAL A 171 15.78 3.24 13.94
C VAL A 171 14.31 3.33 14.31
N MET A 172 13.88 4.48 14.82
CA MET A 172 12.49 4.80 15.16
C MET A 172 12.28 6.32 15.09
N LEU A 173 11.07 6.81 15.32
CA LEU A 173 10.80 8.24 15.37
C LEU A 173 11.61 8.94 16.47
N ASP A 174 12.18 10.09 16.17
CA ASP A 174 12.83 10.97 17.16
C ASP A 174 11.77 11.60 18.08
N GLY A 175 11.93 11.37 19.39
CA GLY A 175 10.96 11.88 20.37
C GLY A 175 11.15 11.31 21.76
N ASN A 176 10.08 11.41 22.55
CA ASN A 176 10.11 10.97 23.96
C ASN A 176 10.37 9.47 24.12
N VAL A 177 9.81 8.65 23.23
CA VAL A 177 9.96 7.18 23.31
C VAL A 177 11.37 6.77 22.94
N SER A 178 11.92 7.28 21.83
CA SER A 178 13.31 6.98 21.42
C SER A 178 14.31 7.40 22.47
N SER A 179 14.14 8.60 23.05
CA SER A 179 14.99 9.11 24.14
C SER A 179 14.95 8.22 25.38
N LYS A 180 13.73 7.75 25.76
CA LYS A 180 13.53 6.86 26.90
C LYS A 180 14.19 5.48 26.69
N LEU A 181 14.11 4.96 25.46
CA LEU A 181 14.69 3.67 25.09
C LEU A 181 16.20 3.76 24.80
N GLY A 182 16.77 4.96 24.68
CA GLY A 182 18.15 5.16 24.29
C GLY A 182 18.44 4.80 22.83
N LEU A 183 17.40 4.84 21.98
CA LEU A 183 17.51 4.54 20.56
C LEU A 183 17.70 5.82 19.74
N ALA A 184 18.49 5.73 18.66
CA ALA A 184 18.65 6.84 17.72
C ALA A 184 17.34 7.12 16.99
N GLY A 185 16.92 8.41 16.97
CA GLY A 185 15.70 8.86 16.34
C GLY A 185 15.85 9.29 14.89
N ILE A 186 14.77 9.16 14.13
CA ILE A 186 14.59 9.71 12.76
C ILE A 186 13.69 10.92 12.90
N PRO A 187 14.14 12.14 12.55
CA PRO A 187 13.32 13.32 12.68
C PRO A 187 12.21 13.36 11.61
N ASN A 188 11.00 13.75 11.98
CA ASN A 188 9.89 13.99 11.04
C ASN A 188 10.28 14.96 9.91
N LEU A 189 11.25 15.81 10.16
CA LEU A 189 11.76 16.77 9.18
C LEU A 189 12.29 16.08 7.91
N SER A 190 12.81 14.84 8.02
CA SER A 190 13.25 14.03 6.88
C SER A 190 12.14 13.85 5.85
N GLU A 191 10.95 13.45 6.29
CA GLU A 191 9.78 13.27 5.42
C GLU A 191 9.29 14.62 4.86
N VAL A 192 9.10 15.61 5.73
CA VAL A 192 8.52 16.92 5.38
C VAL A 192 9.34 17.65 4.32
N LEU A 193 10.68 17.66 4.47
CA LEU A 193 11.56 18.32 3.49
C LEU A 193 11.54 17.61 2.14
N HIS A 194 11.54 16.29 2.14
CA HIS A 194 11.51 15.53 0.88
C HIS A 194 10.18 15.72 0.16
N VAL A 195 9.03 15.66 0.87
CA VAL A 195 7.71 15.95 0.32
C VAL A 195 7.66 17.36 -0.29
N SER A 196 8.11 18.37 0.45
CA SER A 196 8.12 19.76 -0.02
C SER A 196 8.91 19.93 -1.31
N ARG A 197 10.10 19.32 -1.36
CA ARG A 197 10.97 19.33 -2.54
C ARG A 197 10.30 18.67 -3.75
N MET A 198 9.68 17.52 -3.56
CA MET A 198 9.06 16.78 -4.66
C MET A 198 7.76 17.43 -5.15
N ILE A 199 7.04 18.14 -4.29
CA ILE A 199 5.90 18.99 -4.71
C ILE A 199 6.35 20.06 -5.70
N GLU A 200 7.47 20.75 -5.46
CA GLU A 200 7.98 21.76 -6.40
C GLU A 200 8.44 21.13 -7.73
N ILE A 201 9.01 19.94 -7.71
CA ILE A 201 9.32 19.20 -8.94
C ILE A 201 8.03 18.81 -9.68
N ALA A 202 7.00 18.31 -8.98
CA ALA A 202 5.71 17.99 -9.56
C ALA A 202 5.04 19.22 -10.21
N ARG A 203 5.11 20.38 -9.54
CA ARG A 203 4.60 21.67 -10.05
C ARG A 203 5.28 22.08 -11.35
N HIS A 204 6.62 22.01 -11.39
CA HIS A 204 7.41 22.43 -12.53
C HIS A 204 7.20 21.55 -13.76
N PHE A 205 7.26 20.22 -13.56
CA PHE A 205 7.17 19.23 -14.66
C PHE A 205 5.73 18.79 -14.96
N LYS A 206 4.73 19.23 -14.16
CA LYS A 206 3.32 18.82 -14.29
C LYS A 206 3.15 17.30 -14.30
N ILE A 207 3.85 16.61 -13.42
CA ILE A 207 3.81 15.17 -13.26
C ILE A 207 2.93 14.76 -12.10
N LYS A 208 2.50 13.48 -12.12
CA LYS A 208 1.79 12.85 -11.02
C LYS A 208 2.76 12.24 -10.03
N ILE A 209 2.58 12.50 -8.75
CA ILE A 209 3.35 11.83 -7.69
C ILE A 209 2.39 11.24 -6.66
N LEU A 210 2.63 9.97 -6.31
CA LEU A 210 2.05 9.35 -5.12
C LEU A 210 3.17 9.20 -4.08
N PHE A 211 3.02 9.92 -2.97
CA PHE A 211 3.90 9.79 -1.83
C PHE A 211 3.50 8.57 -1.00
N LYS A 212 4.43 7.62 -0.84
CA LYS A 212 4.18 6.33 -0.22
C LYS A 212 4.35 6.39 1.30
N ALA A 213 3.44 5.72 1.99
CA ALA A 213 3.51 5.47 3.44
C ALA A 213 3.82 6.74 4.26
N ILE A 214 3.10 7.83 4.03
CA ILE A 214 3.26 9.06 4.79
C ILE A 214 2.92 8.83 6.26
N ALA A 215 3.81 9.24 7.15
CA ALA A 215 3.68 9.11 8.59
C ALA A 215 3.49 10.46 9.31
N SER A 216 3.79 11.59 8.66
CA SER A 216 3.68 12.93 9.24
C SER A 216 2.39 13.64 8.82
N PRO A 217 1.54 14.11 9.76
CA PRO A 217 0.38 14.95 9.46
C PRO A 217 0.78 16.24 8.72
N ARG A 218 1.97 16.76 9.00
CA ARG A 218 2.48 17.95 8.31
C ARG A 218 2.68 17.69 6.82
N SER A 219 3.19 16.52 6.45
CA SER A 219 3.30 16.11 5.04
C SER A 219 1.94 15.97 4.37
N VAL A 220 0.95 15.37 5.05
CA VAL A 220 -0.44 15.31 4.56
C VAL A 220 -0.99 16.70 4.29
N SER A 221 -0.76 17.65 5.21
CA SER A 221 -1.20 19.04 5.04
C SER A 221 -0.56 19.71 3.82
N LEU A 222 0.74 19.52 3.60
CA LEU A 222 1.47 20.07 2.44
C LEU A 222 0.94 19.50 1.12
N ILE A 223 0.72 18.17 1.07
CA ILE A 223 0.19 17.48 -0.11
C ILE A 223 -1.23 18.01 -0.42
N ASN A 224 -2.08 18.15 0.60
CA ASN A 224 -3.44 18.67 0.39
C ASN A 224 -3.44 20.13 -0.03
N GLN A 225 -2.52 20.97 0.46
CA GLN A 225 -2.37 22.33 -0.04
C GLN A 225 -1.94 22.33 -1.51
N ALA A 226 -0.98 21.48 -1.88
CA ALA A 226 -0.53 21.34 -3.26
C ALA A 226 -1.67 20.89 -4.20
N LYS A 227 -2.54 19.96 -3.74
CA LYS A 227 -3.75 19.57 -4.50
C LYS A 227 -4.69 20.75 -4.74
N LYS A 228 -4.92 21.60 -3.73
CA LYS A 228 -5.73 22.83 -3.87
C LYS A 228 -5.11 23.81 -4.86
N ASP A 229 -3.78 23.82 -4.96
CA ASP A 229 -3.05 24.64 -5.94
C ASP A 229 -3.04 24.01 -7.36
N GLY A 230 -3.74 22.91 -7.56
CA GLY A 230 -3.85 22.22 -8.86
C GLY A 230 -2.67 21.33 -9.22
N ILE A 231 -1.81 20.96 -8.26
CA ILE A 231 -0.71 20.02 -8.49
C ILE A 231 -1.23 18.60 -8.34
N ASP A 232 -0.90 17.71 -9.27
CA ASP A 232 -1.35 16.31 -9.29
C ASP A 232 -0.46 15.45 -8.36
N VAL A 233 -0.72 15.58 -7.06
CA VAL A 233 -0.04 14.83 -6.00
C VAL A 233 -1.05 14.12 -5.13
N SER A 234 -0.67 12.97 -4.59
CA SER A 234 -1.49 12.15 -3.69
C SER A 234 -0.63 11.51 -2.61
N CYS A 235 -1.25 11.08 -1.52
CA CYS A 235 -0.56 10.38 -0.44
C CYS A 235 -1.21 9.03 -0.12
N GLU A 236 -0.36 8.09 0.22
CA GLU A 236 -0.70 6.79 0.79
C GLU A 236 -0.32 6.80 2.28
N VAL A 237 -1.21 6.28 3.13
CA VAL A 237 -0.94 6.10 4.57
C VAL A 237 -1.18 4.64 4.93
N SER A 238 -0.35 4.06 5.79
CA SER A 238 -0.57 2.69 6.20
C SER A 238 -1.58 2.59 7.33
N ILE A 239 -2.25 1.44 7.41
CA ILE A 239 -3.16 1.12 8.52
C ILE A 239 -2.45 1.19 9.87
N HIS A 240 -1.16 0.87 9.90
CA HIS A 240 -0.35 0.92 11.12
C HIS A 240 -0.21 2.35 11.65
N HIS A 241 0.09 3.32 10.79
CA HIS A 241 0.23 4.73 11.18
C HIS A 241 -1.09 5.38 11.59
N LEU A 242 -2.22 4.78 11.22
CA LEU A 242 -3.55 5.21 11.69
C LEU A 242 -3.96 4.62 13.03
N LEU A 243 -3.37 3.50 13.47
CA LEU A 243 -3.87 2.73 14.61
C LEU A 243 -2.84 2.53 15.72
N LYS A 244 -1.57 2.67 15.42
CA LYS A 244 -0.44 2.38 16.31
C LYS A 244 0.49 3.59 16.38
N SER A 245 1.09 3.83 17.53
CA SER A 245 2.06 4.91 17.73
C SER A 245 3.44 4.36 18.07
N ASP A 246 4.43 5.23 18.17
CA ASP A 246 5.80 4.93 18.60
C ASP A 246 5.87 4.19 19.96
N LYS A 247 4.81 4.26 20.76
CA LYS A 247 4.69 3.51 22.02
C LYS A 247 4.72 1.99 21.83
N GLU A 248 4.35 1.49 20.67
CA GLU A 248 4.46 0.06 20.35
C GLU A 248 5.92 -0.44 20.35
N CYS A 249 6.89 0.47 20.20
CA CYS A 249 8.31 0.14 20.32
C CYS A 249 8.79 -0.07 21.77
N ASN A 250 7.96 0.20 22.79
CA ASN A 250 8.31 -0.10 24.18
C ASN A 250 8.71 -1.57 24.33
N GLU A 251 9.56 -1.83 25.33
CA GLU A 251 10.14 -3.15 25.58
C GLU A 251 10.96 -3.69 24.39
N PHE A 252 11.39 -2.79 23.49
CA PHE A 252 12.14 -3.11 22.28
C PHE A 252 11.40 -4.07 21.34
N ASN A 253 10.07 -3.90 21.23
CA ASN A 253 9.24 -4.69 20.32
C ASN A 253 9.65 -4.49 18.86
N THR A 254 10.36 -5.46 18.30
CA THR A 254 10.89 -5.39 16.92
C THR A 254 9.78 -5.44 15.86
N THR A 255 8.61 -5.98 16.18
CA THR A 255 7.44 -5.97 15.25
C THR A 255 6.98 -4.54 14.97
N ALA A 256 7.20 -3.61 15.90
CA ALA A 256 6.88 -2.18 15.75
C ALA A 256 7.98 -1.37 15.02
N LYS A 257 9.07 -2.01 14.62
CA LYS A 257 10.13 -1.36 13.83
C LYS A 257 9.69 -1.28 12.36
N LEU A 258 9.04 -0.18 11.99
CA LEU A 258 8.53 0.07 10.65
C LEU A 258 9.37 1.09 9.87
N ASP A 259 9.19 1.09 8.55
CA ASP A 259 9.77 2.06 7.62
C ASP A 259 8.68 2.59 6.67
N PRO A 260 8.22 3.86 6.85
CA PRO A 260 8.65 4.84 7.86
C PRO A 260 8.30 4.43 9.30
N PRO A 261 8.98 5.04 10.31
CA PRO A 261 8.69 4.75 11.72
C PRO A 261 7.26 5.12 12.12
N LEU A 262 6.71 4.40 13.10
CA LEU A 262 5.45 4.77 13.71
C LEU A 262 5.52 6.19 14.30
N ALA A 263 4.48 6.96 14.03
CA ALA A 263 4.34 8.34 14.49
C ALA A 263 4.09 8.45 16.01
N SER A 264 4.20 9.65 16.57
CA SER A 264 3.76 9.92 17.94
C SER A 264 2.26 9.65 18.08
N ASN A 265 1.78 9.51 19.32
CA ASN A 265 0.35 9.32 19.55
C ASN A 265 -0.47 10.54 19.08
N GLU A 266 0.07 11.74 19.22
CA GLU A 266 -0.54 12.98 18.75
C GLU A 266 -0.64 12.99 17.22
N ASP A 267 0.45 12.70 16.53
CA ASP A 267 0.48 12.62 15.06
C ASP A 267 -0.43 11.51 14.53
N MET A 268 -0.50 10.34 15.18
CA MET A 268 -1.42 9.26 14.83
C MET A 268 -2.89 9.75 14.86
N LEU A 269 -3.29 10.49 15.90
CA LEU A 269 -4.65 11.04 16.01
C LEU A 269 -4.91 12.11 14.94
N GLU A 270 -3.92 12.92 14.60
CA GLU A 270 -4.02 13.88 13.50
C GLU A 270 -4.16 13.18 12.13
N LEU A 271 -3.46 12.06 11.89
CA LEU A 271 -3.64 11.24 10.69
C LEU A 271 -5.05 10.62 10.62
N GLN A 272 -5.60 10.15 11.74
CA GLN A 272 -7.00 9.70 11.78
C GLN A 272 -7.98 10.83 11.44
N ASN A 273 -7.74 12.03 11.94
CA ASN A 273 -8.54 13.19 11.58
C ASN A 273 -8.40 13.56 10.10
N ALA A 274 -7.19 13.45 9.55
CA ALA A 274 -6.95 13.65 8.12
C ALA A 274 -7.72 12.62 7.28
N LEU A 275 -7.77 11.35 7.71
CA LEU A 275 -8.56 10.31 7.06
C LEU A 275 -10.06 10.64 7.08
N LYS A 276 -10.62 11.01 8.23
CA LYS A 276 -12.04 11.43 8.38
C LYS A 276 -12.41 12.61 7.50
N ASN A 277 -11.46 13.49 7.24
CA ASN A 277 -11.64 14.67 6.40
C ASN A 277 -11.29 14.43 4.91
N SER A 278 -11.17 13.17 4.49
CA SER A 278 -10.85 12.76 3.10
C SER A 278 -9.56 13.42 2.56
N GLN A 279 -8.57 13.62 3.42
CA GLN A 279 -7.29 14.22 3.09
C GLN A 279 -6.22 13.19 2.70
N ILE A 280 -6.50 11.91 2.90
CA ILE A 280 -5.67 10.78 2.51
C ILE A 280 -6.26 10.17 1.25
N ASP A 281 -5.43 9.80 0.29
CA ASP A 281 -5.87 9.32 -1.01
C ASP A 281 -5.87 7.79 -1.11
N CYS A 282 -4.89 7.12 -0.51
CA CYS A 282 -4.76 5.66 -0.55
C CYS A 282 -4.44 5.10 0.84
N LEU A 283 -4.90 3.88 1.09
CA LEU A 283 -4.49 3.07 2.24
C LEU A 283 -3.67 1.88 1.77
N THR A 284 -2.70 1.47 2.59
CA THR A 284 -1.89 0.27 2.38
C THR A 284 -1.75 -0.53 3.67
N THR A 285 -1.54 -1.83 3.52
CA THR A 285 -1.11 -2.70 4.63
C THR A 285 0.35 -2.46 5.00
N LEU A 286 1.14 -1.81 4.14
CA LEU A 286 2.59 -1.67 4.29
C LEU A 286 3.26 -3.02 4.64
N HIS A 287 2.77 -4.09 4.03
CA HIS A 287 3.19 -5.44 4.36
C HIS A 287 4.65 -5.67 3.97
N GLN A 288 5.45 -6.02 4.96
CA GLN A 288 6.87 -6.30 4.82
C GLN A 288 7.24 -7.43 5.76
N PRO A 289 7.17 -8.69 5.31
CA PRO A 289 7.51 -9.84 6.11
C PRO A 289 9.02 -10.02 6.25
N SER A 290 9.43 -10.54 7.39
CA SER A 290 10.84 -10.86 7.67
C SER A 290 10.96 -12.25 8.29
N SER A 291 12.07 -12.93 8.07
CA SER A 291 12.33 -14.19 8.75
C SER A 291 12.53 -13.97 10.26
N PRO A 292 12.19 -14.94 11.11
CA PRO A 292 12.41 -14.83 12.56
C PRO A 292 13.86 -14.49 12.92
N VAL A 293 14.82 -15.03 12.19
CA VAL A 293 16.28 -14.74 12.39
C VAL A 293 16.58 -13.25 12.24
N ASN A 294 15.87 -12.53 11.36
CA ASN A 294 16.06 -11.10 11.14
C ASN A 294 15.20 -10.24 12.09
N LYS A 295 14.20 -10.83 12.75
CA LYS A 295 13.28 -10.12 13.66
C LYS A 295 13.60 -10.34 15.14
N GLU A 296 14.00 -11.55 15.53
CA GLU A 296 14.26 -11.95 16.91
C GLU A 296 15.70 -11.61 17.34
N VAL A 297 16.08 -10.36 17.15
CA VAL A 297 17.41 -9.79 17.47
C VAL A 297 17.22 -8.47 18.22
N ALA A 298 18.32 -7.82 18.63
CA ALA A 298 18.24 -6.51 19.26
C ALA A 298 17.49 -5.51 18.35
N PHE A 299 16.70 -4.60 18.94
CA PHE A 299 15.87 -3.67 18.18
C PHE A 299 16.66 -2.89 17.11
N TYR A 300 17.90 -2.52 17.43
CA TYR A 300 18.77 -1.80 16.51
C TYR A 300 19.06 -2.60 15.22
N ASP A 301 19.31 -3.90 15.37
CA ASP A 301 19.70 -4.81 14.28
C ASP A 301 18.51 -5.45 13.57
N ALA A 302 17.32 -5.41 14.18
CA ALA A 302 16.13 -6.04 13.65
C ALA A 302 15.72 -5.45 12.29
N ALA A 303 15.23 -6.30 11.40
CA ALA A 303 14.65 -5.89 10.13
C ALA A 303 13.41 -5.00 10.34
N TYR A 304 13.20 -4.06 9.43
CA TYR A 304 11.98 -3.27 9.37
C TYR A 304 10.80 -4.10 8.85
N GLY A 305 9.59 -3.68 9.23
CA GLY A 305 8.33 -4.19 8.69
C GLY A 305 7.54 -5.07 9.65
N CYS A 306 6.29 -5.28 9.31
CA CYS A 306 5.37 -6.22 9.95
C CYS A 306 4.39 -6.78 8.93
N GLU A 307 3.60 -7.75 9.34
CA GLU A 307 2.66 -8.46 8.49
C GLU A 307 1.21 -8.04 8.79
N ALA A 308 0.44 -7.75 7.73
CA ALA A 308 -0.99 -7.43 7.83
C ALA A 308 -1.79 -7.83 6.58
N LEU A 309 -1.13 -8.33 5.52
CA LEU A 309 -1.76 -8.54 4.22
C LEU A 309 -2.88 -9.59 4.27
N SER A 310 -2.65 -10.71 4.94
CA SER A 310 -3.63 -11.81 5.09
C SER A 310 -4.87 -11.43 5.92
N ASP A 311 -4.80 -10.32 6.62
CA ASP A 311 -5.89 -9.79 7.46
C ASP A 311 -6.42 -8.44 6.98
N ALA A 312 -6.02 -7.98 5.79
CA ALA A 312 -6.23 -6.61 5.32
C ALA A 312 -7.69 -6.14 5.44
N LEU A 313 -8.62 -6.79 4.75
CA LEU A 313 -10.03 -6.34 4.76
C LEU A 313 -10.70 -6.50 6.13
N PRO A 314 -10.57 -7.61 6.88
CA PRO A 314 -11.06 -7.71 8.26
C PRO A 314 -10.48 -6.62 9.18
N LEU A 315 -9.21 -6.28 9.02
CA LEU A 315 -8.54 -5.22 9.79
C LEU A 315 -9.12 -3.84 9.46
N TYR A 316 -9.20 -3.47 8.18
CA TYR A 316 -9.84 -2.23 7.75
C TYR A 316 -11.29 -2.14 8.22
N TYR A 317 -12.06 -3.22 8.03
CA TYR A 317 -13.45 -3.26 8.45
C TYR A 317 -13.61 -3.05 9.95
N THR A 318 -12.88 -3.81 10.76
CA THR A 318 -12.98 -3.75 12.21
C THR A 318 -12.55 -2.39 12.76
N LYS A 319 -11.41 -1.88 12.28
CA LYS A 319 -10.79 -0.70 12.88
C LYS A 319 -11.28 0.62 12.29
N LEU A 320 -11.73 0.65 11.05
CA LEU A 320 -12.12 1.90 10.39
C LEU A 320 -13.64 1.99 10.16
N ILE A 321 -14.28 0.90 9.71
CA ILE A 321 -15.72 0.93 9.38
C ILE A 321 -16.56 0.78 10.65
N ARG A 322 -16.33 -0.26 11.45
CA ARG A 322 -17.11 -0.49 12.69
C ARG A 322 -16.90 0.60 13.73
N SER A 323 -15.74 1.22 13.76
CA SER A 323 -15.47 2.38 14.61
C SER A 323 -16.09 3.68 14.11
N GLY A 324 -16.69 3.69 12.91
CA GLY A 324 -17.32 4.86 12.32
C GLY A 324 -16.34 5.93 11.85
N ILE A 325 -15.09 5.56 11.59
CA ILE A 325 -14.07 6.50 11.08
C ILE A 325 -14.36 6.84 9.63
N ILE A 326 -14.65 5.82 8.80
CA ILE A 326 -15.03 5.97 7.40
C ILE A 326 -16.16 5.00 7.04
N SER A 327 -16.85 5.24 5.93
CA SER A 327 -17.84 4.34 5.34
C SER A 327 -17.18 3.26 4.46
N MET A 328 -17.94 2.20 4.10
CA MET A 328 -17.47 1.17 3.18
C MET A 328 -17.15 1.75 1.79
N GLY A 329 -17.96 2.68 1.28
CA GLY A 329 -17.70 3.33 0.00
C GLY A 329 -16.39 4.13 0.01
N GLU A 330 -16.09 4.83 1.12
CA GLU A 330 -14.80 5.52 1.30
C GLU A 330 -13.65 4.52 1.38
N LEU A 331 -13.82 3.39 2.07
CA LEU A 331 -12.82 2.33 2.07
C LEU A 331 -12.54 1.84 0.65
N MET A 332 -13.57 1.60 -0.17
CA MET A 332 -13.39 1.17 -1.57
C MET A 332 -12.65 2.23 -2.41
N LYS A 333 -12.87 3.52 -2.18
CA LYS A 333 -12.07 4.57 -2.82
C LYS A 333 -10.60 4.50 -2.44
N LEU A 334 -10.32 4.36 -1.13
CA LEU A 334 -8.98 4.39 -0.56
C LEU A 334 -8.16 3.13 -0.86
N THR A 335 -8.81 1.98 -1.03
CA THR A 335 -8.16 0.67 -1.19
C THR A 335 -8.38 0.02 -2.55
N VAL A 336 -9.23 0.58 -3.42
CA VAL A 336 -9.47 0.04 -4.76
C VAL A 336 -9.29 1.11 -5.83
N SER A 337 -10.19 2.11 -5.89
CA SER A 337 -10.27 3.04 -7.02
C SER A 337 -9.04 3.93 -7.15
N ASN A 338 -8.61 4.56 -6.06
CA ASN A 338 -7.47 5.47 -6.07
C ASN A 338 -6.13 4.76 -6.31
N PRO A 339 -5.80 3.64 -5.59
CA PRO A 339 -4.59 2.89 -5.89
C PRO A 339 -4.60 2.31 -7.32
N ALA A 340 -5.72 1.77 -7.80
CA ALA A 340 -5.83 1.30 -9.18
C ALA A 340 -5.55 2.42 -10.21
N LYS A 341 -6.15 3.61 -10.01
CA LYS A 341 -5.92 4.78 -10.85
C LYS A 341 -4.45 5.21 -10.87
N SER A 342 -3.74 5.08 -9.76
CA SER A 342 -2.31 5.46 -9.67
C SER A 342 -1.41 4.61 -10.56
N ILE A 343 -1.82 3.38 -10.86
CA ILE A 343 -1.11 2.44 -11.77
C ILE A 343 -1.80 2.29 -13.12
N GLY A 344 -2.73 3.18 -13.45
CA GLY A 344 -3.39 3.20 -14.76
C GLY A 344 -4.50 2.14 -14.95
N LEU A 345 -4.96 1.48 -13.88
CA LEU A 345 -6.06 0.52 -13.94
C LEU A 345 -7.42 1.21 -13.72
N LYS A 346 -8.44 0.67 -14.37
CA LYS A 346 -9.85 1.02 -14.13
C LYS A 346 -10.46 -0.05 -13.24
N LYS A 347 -10.66 0.26 -11.97
CA LYS A 347 -11.23 -0.63 -10.96
C LYS A 347 -11.94 0.19 -9.89
N GLY A 348 -12.92 -0.40 -9.19
CA GLY A 348 -13.59 0.24 -8.06
C GLY A 348 -15.10 0.26 -8.15
N LYS A 349 -15.69 0.02 -9.32
CA LYS A 349 -17.15 -0.02 -9.54
C LYS A 349 -17.64 -1.42 -9.89
N ILE A 350 -18.87 -1.71 -9.45
CA ILE A 350 -19.62 -2.87 -9.89
C ILE A 350 -20.66 -2.36 -10.88
N GLU A 351 -20.35 -2.45 -12.17
CA GLU A 351 -21.19 -1.99 -13.27
C GLU A 351 -21.16 -2.96 -14.46
N VAL A 352 -22.16 -2.92 -15.31
CA VAL A 352 -22.22 -3.78 -16.49
C VAL A 352 -21.06 -3.50 -17.43
N GLY A 353 -20.40 -4.57 -17.91
CA GLY A 353 -19.25 -4.52 -18.80
C GLY A 353 -17.91 -4.53 -18.09
N VAL A 354 -17.84 -4.47 -16.75
CA VAL A 354 -16.58 -4.58 -16.02
C VAL A 354 -16.20 -6.04 -15.81
N LYS A 355 -14.89 -6.31 -15.76
CA LYS A 355 -14.37 -7.62 -15.37
C LYS A 355 -14.72 -7.93 -13.92
N ALA A 356 -15.22 -9.12 -13.68
CA ALA A 356 -15.60 -9.60 -12.35
C ALA A 356 -14.34 -9.99 -11.54
N ASP A 357 -13.74 -9.02 -10.91
CA ASP A 357 -12.64 -9.19 -9.97
C ASP A 357 -13.17 -8.82 -8.57
N PHE A 358 -13.98 -9.72 -8.02
CA PHE A 358 -14.76 -9.49 -6.81
C PHE A 358 -14.44 -10.52 -5.72
N ILE A 359 -14.72 -10.13 -4.50
CA ILE A 359 -14.71 -10.96 -3.30
C ILE A 359 -16.05 -10.84 -2.57
N LEU A 360 -16.43 -11.87 -1.84
CA LEU A 360 -17.46 -11.77 -0.82
C LEU A 360 -16.81 -11.52 0.54
N PHE A 361 -17.39 -10.61 1.30
CA PHE A 361 -16.95 -10.33 2.66
C PHE A 361 -18.12 -10.51 3.63
N ASN A 362 -18.01 -11.52 4.50
CA ASN A 362 -19.00 -11.78 5.54
C ASN A 362 -18.63 -11.02 6.83
N PRO A 363 -19.30 -9.91 7.18
CA PRO A 363 -18.96 -9.10 8.34
C PRO A 363 -19.39 -9.71 9.68
N LYS A 364 -20.16 -10.80 9.67
CA LYS A 364 -20.77 -11.41 10.87
C LYS A 364 -19.84 -12.40 11.57
N THR A 365 -18.82 -12.90 10.90
CA THR A 365 -17.83 -13.80 11.48
C THR A 365 -16.79 -13.02 12.27
N THR A 366 -16.09 -13.70 13.17
CA THR A 366 -14.93 -13.16 13.88
C THR A 366 -13.76 -14.13 13.79
N LYS A 367 -12.56 -13.59 13.80
CA LYS A 367 -11.32 -14.35 13.85
C LYS A 367 -10.30 -13.65 14.74
N PHE A 368 -9.39 -14.41 15.37
CA PHE A 368 -8.23 -13.85 16.06
C PHE A 368 -7.03 -13.84 15.11
N VAL A 369 -6.28 -12.74 15.12
CA VAL A 369 -5.00 -12.67 14.40
C VAL A 369 -4.00 -13.59 15.09
N GLN A 370 -3.55 -14.61 14.40
CA GLN A 370 -2.56 -15.58 14.89
C GLN A 370 -1.26 -15.44 14.09
N ASN A 371 -0.62 -14.28 14.25
CA ASN A 371 0.62 -13.97 13.55
C ASN A 371 1.52 -13.12 14.45
N THR A 372 2.60 -13.70 14.96
CA THR A 372 3.55 -13.04 15.87
C THR A 372 4.32 -11.89 15.22
N GLN A 373 4.35 -11.80 13.90
CA GLN A 373 4.94 -10.69 13.16
C GLN A 373 3.93 -9.60 12.81
N SER A 374 2.70 -9.71 13.29
CA SER A 374 1.68 -8.68 13.17
C SER A 374 1.58 -7.84 14.44
N LEU A 375 1.45 -6.53 14.27
CA LEU A 375 1.14 -5.59 15.38
C LEU A 375 -0.26 -5.82 15.97
N TYR A 376 -1.05 -6.66 15.36
CA TYR A 376 -2.42 -7.00 15.77
C TYR A 376 -2.54 -8.42 16.31
N ASN A 377 -1.41 -9.10 16.55
CA ASN A 377 -1.40 -10.48 17.06
C ASN A 377 -2.24 -10.61 18.34
N GLY A 378 -3.17 -11.59 18.36
CA GLY A 378 -4.10 -11.81 19.46
C GLY A 378 -5.32 -10.88 19.47
N GLU A 379 -5.43 -9.90 18.59
CA GLU A 379 -6.63 -9.06 18.45
C GLU A 379 -7.75 -9.82 17.69
N GLU A 380 -9.00 -9.60 18.13
CA GLU A 380 -10.19 -10.09 17.44
C GLU A 380 -10.56 -9.15 16.30
N LEU A 381 -10.70 -9.70 15.09
CA LEU A 381 -11.16 -8.99 13.91
C LEU A 381 -12.52 -9.51 13.46
N ASN A 382 -13.34 -8.62 12.95
CA ASN A 382 -14.64 -8.97 12.37
C ASN A 382 -14.53 -9.12 10.86
N GLY A 383 -15.17 -10.18 10.38
CA GLY A 383 -15.33 -10.48 8.99
C GLY A 383 -14.34 -11.51 8.44
N GLU A 384 -14.79 -12.13 7.38
CA GLU A 384 -14.07 -13.17 6.66
C GLU A 384 -14.20 -12.91 5.16
N VAL A 385 -13.11 -13.09 4.44
CA VAL A 385 -13.06 -13.01 2.99
C VAL A 385 -13.38 -14.37 2.41
N ILE A 386 -14.37 -14.42 1.53
CA ILE A 386 -14.76 -15.60 0.76
C ILE A 386 -14.37 -15.33 -0.69
N GLN A 387 -13.46 -16.14 -1.22
CA GLN A 387 -13.04 -16.04 -2.62
C GLN A 387 -14.13 -16.59 -3.53
N ILE A 388 -14.49 -15.85 -4.57
CA ILE A 388 -15.40 -16.29 -5.61
C ILE A 388 -14.54 -16.80 -6.78
N LYS A 389 -14.76 -18.05 -7.18
CA LYS A 389 -14.22 -18.55 -8.45
C LYS A 389 -15.16 -18.05 -9.55
N THR A 390 -14.72 -17.05 -10.30
CA THR A 390 -15.44 -16.50 -11.47
C THR A 390 -14.85 -17.03 -12.75
#